data_f3d58b8f046bf316f36ecdd982151f2e
#
_entry.id   f3d58b8f046bf316f36ecdd982151f2e
#
_cell.length_a   1.000
_cell.length_b   1.000
_cell.length_c   1.000
_cell.angle_alpha   90.00
_cell.angle_beta   90.00
_cell.angle_gamma   90.00
#
_symmetry.space_group_name_H-M   'P 1'
#
loop_
_entity.id
_entity.type
_entity.pdbx_description
1 polymer ?
#
loop_
_entity_poly.entity_id
_entity_poly.type
_entity_poly.pdbx_seq_one_letter_code
_entity_poly.pdbx_strand_id
1 'polypeptide(L)'
;SMRALMILIVAALADRLDAAVKPDHILQDPQARVFQTIVDVELQKRFGAQMALYMQAMRPANAVNGNGVLRIRPPRGGKRRTVPVEFRTFALGPTLVNQYAVEEGTLTVRAAVGKDTQYEWATPNQKPEQLDVEQAMQSFAGADFWMADLGLEMLRWPNQNVIERRLRRGELCSVLVSRPAKVTEGGYSKVVSWVDEDSMGIVRAELFDAQGKLLKIFEPKAFKKIDGQWHLKEMEMRNDQTGSRTAIVFELKPAPKP
;
A
#
# COMPACT_ATOMS: atom_id res chain seq x y z
N SER A 1 8.05 -17.27 13.11
CA SER A 1 7.01 -16.65 12.28
C SER A 1 7.46 -15.23 11.98
N MET A 2 7.67 -14.93 10.71
CA MET A 2 7.98 -13.60 10.22
C MET A 2 6.68 -12.80 10.27
N ARG A 3 6.40 -12.14 11.37
CA ARG A 3 5.31 -11.16 11.47
C ARG A 3 5.75 -9.92 10.71
N ALA A 4 5.63 -9.98 9.42
CA ALA A 4 5.98 -8.88 8.53
C ALA A 4 4.78 -8.00 8.33
N LEU A 5 4.84 -6.92 8.91
CA LEU A 5 4.10 -5.71 8.85
C LEU A 5 4.16 -5.07 7.48
N MET A 6 3.05 -4.95 6.76
CA MET A 6 2.99 -4.21 5.50
C MET A 6 1.64 -3.65 5.15
N ILE A 7 1.37 -2.50 5.71
CA ILE A 7 0.64 -1.47 5.00
C ILE A 7 1.67 -0.41 4.65
N LEU A 8 1.73 -0.03 3.37
CA LEU A 8 2.68 0.93 2.82
C LEU A 8 3.12 1.98 3.86
N ILE A 9 4.38 1.91 4.32
CA ILE A 9 5.08 2.87 5.19
C ILE A 9 4.55 2.99 6.63
N VAL A 10 3.23 2.85 6.87
CA VAL A 10 2.61 3.12 8.17
C VAL A 10 2.82 2.01 9.19
N ALA A 11 2.86 0.78 8.72
CA ALA A 11 2.87 -0.38 9.59
C ALA A 11 4.27 -0.91 9.92
N ALA A 12 5.33 -0.33 9.39
CA ALA A 12 6.71 -0.73 9.69
C ALA A 12 7.13 -0.47 11.15
N LEU A 13 6.30 0.21 11.96
CA LEU A 13 6.65 0.68 13.30
C LEU A 13 5.52 0.53 14.35
N ALA A 14 4.43 -0.17 14.04
CA ALA A 14 3.31 -0.32 14.96
C ALA A 14 3.48 -1.49 15.92
N ASP A 15 3.92 -1.20 17.12
CA ASP A 15 3.62 -1.99 18.31
C ASP A 15 2.18 -1.68 18.74
N ARG A 16 1.25 -2.58 18.48
CA ARG A 16 -0.18 -2.55 18.86
C ARG A 16 -1.09 -1.71 17.95
N LEU A 17 -1.86 -2.45 17.18
CA LEU A 17 -3.09 -1.98 16.58
C LEU A 17 -4.19 -1.95 17.65
N ASP A 18 -4.65 -0.75 17.98
CA ASP A 18 -5.82 -0.59 18.85
C ASP A 18 -7.09 -0.89 18.04
N ALA A 19 -7.83 -1.91 18.51
CA ALA A 19 -9.29 -2.07 18.42
C ALA A 19 -10.00 -2.20 17.06
N ALA A 20 -9.36 -2.53 15.96
CA ALA A 20 -10.10 -3.09 14.84
C ALA A 20 -10.12 -4.62 14.95
N VAL A 21 -11.29 -5.21 15.08
CA VAL A 21 -11.45 -6.67 15.15
C VAL A 21 -11.09 -7.26 13.79
N LYS A 22 -10.04 -8.08 13.74
CA LYS A 22 -9.72 -8.88 12.53
C LYS A 22 -10.96 -9.66 12.12
N PRO A 23 -11.20 -9.85 10.81
CA PRO A 23 -12.31 -10.68 10.35
C PRO A 23 -12.13 -12.14 10.82
N ASP A 24 -12.70 -12.49 11.96
CA ASP A 24 -12.51 -13.80 12.65
C ASP A 24 -12.84 -15.02 11.79
N HIS A 25 -13.71 -14.85 10.82
CA HIS A 25 -14.27 -15.94 10.03
C HIS A 25 -13.36 -16.40 8.86
N ILE A 26 -12.37 -15.61 8.47
CA ILE A 26 -11.36 -16.03 7.50
C ILE A 26 -10.36 -17.00 8.18
N LEU A 27 -10.28 -16.97 9.52
CA LEU A 27 -9.25 -17.65 10.30
C LEU A 27 -9.73 -18.92 11.01
N GLN A 28 -11.03 -19.25 11.00
CA GLN A 28 -11.60 -20.27 11.89
C GLN A 28 -11.56 -21.71 11.39
N ASP A 29 -11.17 -21.98 10.14
CA ASP A 29 -11.00 -23.34 9.66
C ASP A 29 -9.52 -23.76 9.61
N PRO A 30 -9.02 -24.51 10.63
CA PRO A 30 -7.64 -24.97 10.65
C PRO A 30 -7.29 -25.96 9.54
N GLN A 31 -8.28 -26.56 8.88
CA GLN A 31 -8.08 -27.54 7.82
C GLN A 31 -8.04 -26.90 6.42
N ALA A 32 -8.54 -25.68 6.29
CA ALA A 32 -8.48 -24.90 5.04
C ALA A 32 -7.11 -24.24 4.76
N ARG A 33 -6.03 -24.84 5.24
CA ARG A 33 -4.71 -24.19 5.33
C ARG A 33 -3.93 -23.98 4.02
N VAL A 34 -4.37 -24.50 2.87
CA VAL A 34 -3.49 -24.52 1.70
C VAL A 34 -4.05 -23.77 0.50
N PHE A 35 -5.30 -23.94 0.18
CA PHE A 35 -5.94 -23.28 -0.95
C PHE A 35 -7.47 -23.39 -0.80
N GLN A 36 -8.14 -22.27 -0.83
CA GLN A 36 -9.60 -22.22 -0.80
C GLN A 36 -10.13 -21.14 -1.74
N THR A 37 -10.84 -21.54 -2.78
CA THR A 37 -11.64 -20.61 -3.58
C THR A 37 -12.96 -20.33 -2.88
N ILE A 38 -13.32 -19.07 -2.74
CA ILE A 38 -14.62 -18.66 -2.19
C ILE A 38 -15.59 -18.59 -3.36
N VAL A 39 -16.53 -19.53 -3.42
CA VAL A 39 -17.51 -19.62 -4.52
C VAL A 39 -18.70 -18.69 -4.30
N ASP A 40 -19.10 -18.48 -3.05
CA ASP A 40 -20.22 -17.61 -2.69
C ASP A 40 -19.85 -16.13 -2.87
N VAL A 41 -20.50 -15.47 -3.83
CA VAL A 41 -20.23 -14.08 -4.20
C VAL A 41 -20.55 -13.09 -3.07
N GLU A 42 -21.58 -13.37 -2.26
CA GLU A 42 -21.94 -12.50 -1.13
C GLU A 42 -20.91 -12.64 0.00
N LEU A 43 -20.38 -13.84 0.21
CA LEU A 43 -19.23 -14.02 1.12
C LEU A 43 -17.98 -13.30 0.62
N GLN A 44 -17.67 -13.38 -0.69
CA GLN A 44 -16.54 -12.64 -1.28
C GLN A 44 -16.64 -11.14 -0.99
N LYS A 45 -17.82 -10.54 -1.23
CA LYS A 45 -18.08 -9.11 -1.01
C LYS A 45 -17.96 -8.75 0.47
N ARG A 46 -18.60 -9.53 1.35
CA ARG A 46 -18.59 -9.29 2.79
C ARG A 46 -17.15 -9.33 3.34
N PHE A 47 -16.38 -10.35 2.99
CA PHE A 47 -14.99 -10.48 3.43
C PHE A 47 -14.11 -9.38 2.83
N GLY A 48 -14.32 -9.02 1.56
CA GLY A 48 -13.58 -7.96 0.90
C GLY A 48 -13.83 -6.60 1.56
N ALA A 49 -15.08 -6.25 1.80
CA ALA A 49 -15.44 -5.00 2.46
C ALA A 49 -14.87 -4.91 3.89
N GLN A 50 -14.99 -5.98 4.68
CA GLN A 50 -14.44 -6.02 6.04
C GLN A 50 -12.93 -5.90 6.06
N MET A 51 -12.23 -6.61 5.15
CA MET A 51 -10.77 -6.54 5.03
C MET A 51 -10.31 -5.14 4.63
N ALA A 52 -10.93 -4.54 3.63
CA ALA A 52 -10.60 -3.18 3.20
C ALA A 52 -10.81 -2.15 4.31
N LEU A 53 -11.93 -2.23 5.05
CA LEU A 53 -12.19 -1.35 6.20
C LEU A 53 -11.19 -1.55 7.33
N TYR A 54 -10.83 -2.80 7.64
CA TYR A 54 -9.82 -3.10 8.63
C TYR A 54 -8.46 -2.49 8.25
N MET A 55 -8.02 -2.69 7.00
CA MET A 55 -6.77 -2.12 6.50
C MET A 55 -6.79 -0.58 6.51
N GLN A 56 -7.93 0.05 6.18
CA GLN A 56 -8.12 1.50 6.29
C GLN A 56 -8.02 2.00 7.75
N ALA A 57 -8.39 1.18 8.72
CA ALA A 57 -8.38 1.54 10.15
C ALA A 57 -7.01 1.41 10.80
N MET A 58 -6.05 0.75 10.16
CA MET A 58 -4.71 0.54 10.73
C MET A 58 -3.99 1.88 10.94
N ARG A 59 -3.40 2.05 12.12
CA ARG A 59 -2.71 3.27 12.55
C ARG A 59 -1.40 2.92 13.23
N PRO A 60 -0.34 3.74 13.08
CA PRO A 60 0.83 3.60 13.90
C PRO A 60 0.51 4.08 15.33
N ALA A 61 1.11 3.42 16.33
CA ALA A 61 0.96 3.83 17.74
C ALA A 61 1.52 5.22 17.99
N ASN A 62 2.56 5.62 17.26
CA ASN A 62 3.21 6.92 17.36
C ASN A 62 3.47 7.49 15.96
N ALA A 63 3.71 8.80 15.89
CA ALA A 63 4.16 9.42 14.65
C ALA A 63 5.49 8.80 14.20
N VAL A 64 5.58 8.55 12.89
CA VAL A 64 6.73 7.94 12.23
C VAL A 64 7.34 8.97 11.30
N ASN A 65 8.65 9.17 11.41
CA ASN A 65 9.41 9.98 10.48
C ASN A 65 10.58 9.15 9.97
N GLY A 66 10.96 9.36 8.72
CA GLY A 66 12.11 8.67 8.18
C GLY A 66 12.56 9.25 6.85
N ASN A 67 13.69 8.75 6.40
CA ASN A 67 14.28 9.07 5.13
C ASN A 67 14.38 7.81 4.28
N GLY A 68 14.45 8.00 2.98
CA GLY A 68 14.68 6.93 2.04
C GLY A 68 15.11 7.47 0.70
N VAL A 69 15.19 6.58 -0.26
CA VAL A 69 15.50 6.93 -1.64
C VAL A 69 14.60 6.16 -2.60
N LEU A 70 14.13 6.85 -3.63
CA LEU A 70 13.53 6.25 -4.80
C LEU A 70 14.65 5.89 -5.78
N ARG A 71 14.82 4.61 -6.05
CA ARG A 71 15.74 4.12 -7.10
C ARG A 71 14.94 3.84 -8.35
N ILE A 72 14.94 4.78 -9.28
CA ILE A 72 14.15 4.74 -10.50
C ILE A 72 15.01 4.17 -11.63
N ARG A 73 14.55 3.04 -12.17
CA ARG A 73 15.14 2.40 -13.35
C ARG A 73 14.14 2.51 -14.51
N PRO A 74 14.36 3.42 -15.46
CA PRO A 74 13.49 3.58 -16.61
C PRO A 74 13.55 2.38 -17.56
N PRO A 75 12.71 2.31 -18.59
CA PRO A 75 12.83 1.33 -19.68
C PRO A 75 14.24 1.28 -20.28
N ARG A 76 14.53 0.26 -21.07
CA ARG A 76 15.84 0.06 -21.69
C ARG A 76 16.34 1.34 -22.37
N GLY A 77 17.59 1.72 -22.08
CA GLY A 77 18.24 2.91 -22.66
C GLY A 77 18.07 4.20 -21.85
N GLY A 78 17.19 4.23 -20.86
CA GLY A 78 17.00 5.40 -20.00
C GLY A 78 18.04 5.51 -18.89
N LYS A 79 18.29 6.73 -18.43
CA LYS A 79 19.23 7.01 -17.33
C LYS A 79 18.59 6.68 -15.98
N ARG A 80 19.24 5.86 -15.18
CA ARG A 80 18.83 5.58 -13.79
C ARG A 80 18.92 6.85 -12.95
N ARG A 81 17.95 7.02 -12.03
CA ARG A 81 17.90 8.14 -11.10
C ARG A 81 17.73 7.65 -9.68
N THR A 82 18.26 8.42 -8.75
CA THR A 82 18.03 8.25 -7.31
C THR A 82 17.47 9.56 -6.79
N VAL A 83 16.29 9.51 -6.18
CA VAL A 83 15.59 10.69 -5.65
C VAL A 83 15.49 10.50 -4.14
N PRO A 84 16.09 11.36 -3.32
CA PRO A 84 15.88 11.36 -1.88
C PRO A 84 14.41 11.62 -1.55
N VAL A 85 13.87 10.93 -0.54
CA VAL A 85 12.52 11.12 -0.06
C VAL A 85 12.53 11.15 1.47
N GLU A 86 11.84 12.13 2.05
CA GLU A 86 11.50 12.15 3.45
C GLU A 86 10.04 11.73 3.59
N PHE A 87 9.74 10.94 4.60
CA PHE A 87 8.37 10.54 4.86
C PHE A 87 7.98 10.76 6.31
N ARG A 88 6.74 11.11 6.51
CA ARG A 88 6.13 11.28 7.82
C ARG A 88 4.74 10.70 7.83
N THR A 89 4.42 9.95 8.89
CA THR A 89 3.09 9.38 9.11
C THR A 89 2.64 9.69 10.53
N PHE A 90 1.43 10.22 10.68
CA PHE A 90 0.85 10.53 11.98
C PHE A 90 -0.68 10.54 11.90
N ALA A 91 -1.33 10.42 13.04
CA ALA A 91 -2.79 10.51 13.16
C ALA A 91 -3.21 11.91 13.62
N LEU A 92 -4.25 12.45 12.99
CA LEU A 92 -5.00 13.63 13.43
C LEU A 92 -6.45 13.20 13.71
N GLY A 93 -6.74 12.84 14.96
CA GLY A 93 -8.02 12.22 15.30
C GLY A 93 -8.27 10.96 14.43
N PRO A 94 -9.40 10.85 13.72
CA PRO A 94 -9.72 9.69 12.89
C PRO A 94 -8.94 9.67 11.56
N THR A 95 -8.21 10.74 11.22
CA THR A 95 -7.52 10.87 9.94
C THR A 95 -6.06 10.45 10.06
N LEU A 96 -5.63 9.52 9.22
CA LEU A 96 -4.23 9.20 9.01
C LEU A 96 -3.65 10.18 7.98
N VAL A 97 -2.51 10.76 8.28
CA VAL A 97 -1.79 11.67 7.40
C VAL A 97 -0.44 11.05 7.03
N ASN A 98 -0.23 10.87 5.74
CA ASN A 98 1.06 10.45 5.17
C ASN A 98 1.62 11.58 4.33
N GLN A 99 2.88 11.93 4.56
CA GLN A 99 3.60 12.94 3.80
C GLN A 99 4.84 12.33 3.17
N TYR A 100 5.07 12.67 1.91
CA TYR A 100 6.22 12.24 1.13
C TYR A 100 6.84 13.49 0.50
N ALA A 101 8.01 13.89 0.99
CA ALA A 101 8.70 15.08 0.53
C ALA A 101 9.89 14.68 -0.36
N VAL A 102 9.95 15.28 -1.53
CA VAL A 102 11.05 15.24 -2.49
C VAL A 102 11.49 16.66 -2.82
N GLU A 103 12.56 16.85 -3.60
CA GLU A 103 13.05 18.19 -3.94
C GLU A 103 11.98 19.05 -4.63
N GLU A 104 11.16 18.44 -5.49
CA GLU A 104 10.14 19.13 -6.27
C GLU A 104 8.91 19.54 -5.45
N GLY A 105 8.67 18.92 -4.31
CA GLY A 105 7.51 19.22 -3.47
C GLY A 105 7.16 18.12 -2.47
N THR A 106 6.02 18.29 -1.82
CA THR A 106 5.50 17.37 -0.82
C THR A 106 4.10 16.89 -1.19
N LEU A 107 3.95 15.59 -1.32
CA LEU A 107 2.65 14.94 -1.37
C LEU A 107 2.12 14.73 0.06
N THR A 108 0.94 15.24 0.35
CA THR A 108 0.21 14.93 1.58
C THR A 108 -1.04 14.12 1.25
N VAL A 109 -1.16 12.96 1.85
CA VAL A 109 -2.31 12.06 1.73
C VAL A 109 -3.04 12.00 3.06
N ARG A 110 -4.33 12.40 3.07
CA ARG A 110 -5.20 12.32 4.25
C ARG A 110 -6.26 11.26 4.03
N ALA A 111 -6.32 10.31 4.94
CA ALA A 111 -7.17 9.14 4.83
C ALA A 111 -7.91 8.86 6.13
N ALA A 112 -9.23 8.77 6.07
CA ALA A 112 -10.08 8.33 7.17
C ALA A 112 -10.91 7.11 6.73
N VAL A 113 -11.32 6.28 7.69
CA VAL A 113 -12.12 5.08 7.40
C VAL A 113 -13.45 5.47 6.78
N GLY A 114 -13.81 4.82 5.66
CA GLY A 114 -15.07 5.06 4.97
C GLY A 114 -15.22 6.45 4.35
N LYS A 115 -14.12 7.18 4.19
CA LYS A 115 -14.08 8.49 3.51
C LYS A 115 -13.16 8.43 2.31
N ASP A 116 -13.39 9.32 1.34
CA ASP A 116 -12.52 9.50 0.20
C ASP A 116 -11.14 9.99 0.66
N THR A 117 -10.10 9.52 0.01
CA THR A 117 -8.74 10.00 0.25
C THR A 117 -8.61 11.42 -0.30
N GLN A 118 -7.94 12.27 0.47
CA GLN A 118 -7.58 13.62 0.04
C GLN A 118 -6.11 13.65 -0.31
N TYR A 119 -5.79 14.13 -1.49
CA TYR A 119 -4.44 14.31 -2.00
C TYR A 119 -4.14 15.80 -2.13
N GLU A 120 -2.96 16.19 -1.68
CA GLU A 120 -2.50 17.58 -1.75
C GLU A 120 -1.03 17.59 -2.19
N TRP A 121 -0.71 18.43 -3.16
CA TRP A 121 0.64 18.66 -3.60
C TRP A 121 1.08 20.08 -3.26
N ALA A 122 2.22 20.21 -2.59
CA ALA A 122 2.81 21.47 -2.23
C ALA A 122 4.21 21.59 -2.85
N THR A 123 4.38 22.51 -3.79
CA THR A 123 5.72 22.88 -4.26
C THR A 123 6.37 23.91 -3.31
N PRO A 124 7.70 23.97 -3.24
CA PRO A 124 8.37 24.98 -2.43
C PRO A 124 7.87 26.41 -2.79
N ASN A 125 7.53 27.19 -1.75
CA ASN A 125 7.07 28.57 -1.88
C ASN A 125 5.72 28.81 -2.61
N GLN A 126 4.91 27.76 -2.80
CA GLN A 126 3.56 27.88 -3.35
C GLN A 126 2.52 27.35 -2.35
N LYS A 127 1.28 27.80 -2.50
CA LYS A 127 0.17 27.25 -1.71
C LYS A 127 -0.08 25.80 -2.13
N PRO A 128 -0.40 24.91 -1.18
CA PRO A 128 -0.78 23.55 -1.50
C PRO A 128 -1.99 23.51 -2.45
N GLU A 129 -1.93 22.62 -3.42
CA GLU A 129 -2.99 22.35 -4.38
C GLU A 129 -3.66 21.01 -4.05
N GLN A 130 -5.00 21.03 -3.97
CA GLN A 130 -5.78 19.80 -3.85
C GLN A 130 -5.82 19.09 -5.20
N LEU A 131 -5.49 17.80 -5.17
CA LEU A 131 -5.54 16.96 -6.36
C LEU A 131 -6.82 16.13 -6.33
N ASP A 132 -7.47 16.00 -7.48
CA ASP A 132 -8.52 15.02 -7.64
C ASP A 132 -7.94 13.60 -7.83
N VAL A 133 -8.81 12.58 -7.86
CA VAL A 133 -8.38 11.17 -7.97
C VAL A 133 -7.68 10.90 -9.32
N GLU A 134 -8.07 11.57 -10.40
CA GLU A 134 -7.45 11.39 -11.71
C GLU A 134 -6.03 11.97 -11.72
N GLN A 135 -5.84 13.14 -11.10
CA GLN A 135 -4.51 13.73 -10.88
C GLN A 135 -3.64 12.87 -9.96
N ALA A 136 -4.22 12.22 -8.95
CA ALA A 136 -3.51 11.28 -8.09
C ALA A 136 -3.08 9.99 -8.81
N MET A 137 -3.71 9.63 -9.95
CA MET A 137 -3.30 8.52 -10.83
C MET A 137 -2.09 8.88 -11.71
N GLN A 138 -1.22 9.75 -11.23
CA GLN A 138 0.01 10.13 -11.90
C GLN A 138 1.24 9.76 -11.08
N SER A 139 2.37 9.66 -11.78
CA SER A 139 3.66 9.30 -11.21
C SER A 139 4.08 10.26 -10.10
N PHE A 140 4.47 9.72 -8.94
CA PHE A 140 5.13 10.48 -7.88
C PHE A 140 6.63 10.60 -8.21
N ALA A 141 7.12 11.82 -8.39
CA ALA A 141 8.53 12.12 -8.67
C ALA A 141 9.13 11.35 -9.87
N GLY A 142 8.32 11.01 -10.86
CA GLY A 142 8.73 10.20 -12.01
C GLY A 142 8.98 8.71 -11.70
N ALA A 143 8.50 8.23 -10.56
CA ALA A 143 8.54 6.83 -10.15
C ALA A 143 7.43 5.99 -10.80
N ASP A 144 7.54 4.67 -10.71
CA ASP A 144 6.44 3.76 -11.09
C ASP A 144 5.32 3.74 -10.04
N PHE A 145 5.56 4.29 -8.85
CA PHE A 145 4.51 4.57 -7.87
C PHE A 145 3.72 5.81 -8.29
N TRP A 146 2.42 5.68 -8.40
CA TRP A 146 1.53 6.82 -8.51
C TRP A 146 1.18 7.37 -7.13
N MET A 147 0.73 8.62 -7.07
CA MET A 147 0.30 9.22 -5.79
C MET A 147 -0.83 8.42 -5.16
N ALA A 148 -1.75 7.89 -5.96
CA ALA A 148 -2.84 7.01 -5.52
C ALA A 148 -2.33 5.67 -4.95
N ASP A 149 -1.21 5.12 -5.45
CA ASP A 149 -0.60 3.91 -4.87
C ASP A 149 -0.10 4.19 -3.46
N LEU A 150 0.53 5.36 -3.24
CA LEU A 150 1.00 5.80 -1.92
C LEU A 150 -0.14 6.09 -0.94
N GLY A 151 -1.33 6.39 -1.45
CA GLY A 151 -2.56 6.58 -0.67
C GLY A 151 -3.38 5.30 -0.45
N LEU A 152 -2.98 4.17 -1.04
CA LEU A 152 -3.76 2.92 -1.06
C LEU A 152 -5.21 3.16 -1.52
N GLU A 153 -5.37 3.96 -2.56
CA GLU A 153 -6.69 4.38 -3.09
C GLU A 153 -7.62 3.19 -3.35
N MET A 154 -7.06 2.08 -3.83
CA MET A 154 -7.83 0.87 -4.15
C MET A 154 -8.61 0.31 -2.96
N LEU A 155 -8.17 0.54 -1.71
CA LEU A 155 -8.90 0.07 -0.52
C LEU A 155 -10.21 0.84 -0.27
N ARG A 156 -10.42 1.99 -0.93
CA ARG A 156 -11.63 2.83 -0.80
C ARG A 156 -12.63 2.62 -1.91
N TRP A 157 -12.25 1.86 -2.93
CA TRP A 157 -13.18 1.55 -4.01
C TRP A 157 -14.36 0.71 -3.50
N PRO A 158 -15.56 0.89 -4.07
CA PRO A 158 -16.77 0.28 -3.55
C PRO A 158 -16.84 -1.24 -3.76
N ASN A 159 -16.13 -1.77 -4.74
CA ASN A 159 -16.20 -3.19 -5.07
C ASN A 159 -14.96 -3.91 -4.52
N GLN A 160 -15.11 -4.52 -3.35
CA GLN A 160 -14.10 -5.27 -2.65
C GLN A 160 -14.52 -6.73 -2.54
N ASN A 161 -13.71 -7.66 -3.04
CA ASN A 161 -14.01 -9.09 -3.04
C ASN A 161 -12.79 -9.90 -2.61
N VAL A 162 -12.92 -10.72 -1.58
CA VAL A 162 -11.94 -11.79 -1.29
C VAL A 162 -12.36 -13.03 -2.06
N ILE A 163 -11.57 -13.41 -3.06
CA ILE A 163 -11.93 -14.49 -4.00
C ILE A 163 -11.33 -15.84 -3.64
N GLU A 164 -10.21 -15.85 -2.95
CA GLU A 164 -9.53 -17.08 -2.54
C GLU A 164 -8.57 -16.84 -1.36
N ARG A 165 -8.19 -17.93 -0.70
CA ARG A 165 -7.08 -17.99 0.24
C ARG A 165 -6.01 -18.90 -0.34
N ARG A 166 -4.74 -18.49 -0.25
CA ARG A 166 -3.62 -19.31 -0.74
C ARG A 166 -2.31 -18.99 -0.05
N LEU A 167 -1.45 -19.99 0.01
CA LEU A 167 -0.07 -19.78 0.47
C LEU A 167 0.73 -19.00 -0.57
N ARG A 168 1.43 -17.98 -0.11
CA ARG A 168 2.39 -17.23 -0.89
C ARG A 168 3.64 -16.92 -0.06
N ARG A 169 4.80 -17.40 -0.52
CA ARG A 169 6.09 -17.27 0.18
C ARG A 169 6.05 -17.76 1.65
N GLY A 170 5.25 -18.79 1.91
CA GLY A 170 5.09 -19.36 3.25
C GLY A 170 4.04 -18.68 4.13
N GLU A 171 3.44 -17.57 3.68
CA GLU A 171 2.37 -16.87 4.38
C GLU A 171 1.00 -17.23 3.80
N LEU A 172 0.01 -17.40 4.67
CA LEU A 172 -1.38 -17.59 4.26
C LEU A 172 -1.97 -16.23 3.90
N CYS A 173 -2.35 -16.07 2.63
CA CYS A 173 -2.87 -14.82 2.10
C CYS A 173 -4.32 -14.95 1.66
N SER A 174 -5.11 -13.93 1.96
CA SER A 174 -6.37 -13.66 1.28
C SER A 174 -6.11 -12.86 0.01
N VAL A 175 -6.75 -13.26 -1.10
CA VAL A 175 -6.65 -12.54 -2.38
C VAL A 175 -7.82 -11.57 -2.49
N LEU A 176 -7.51 -10.30 -2.28
CA LEU A 176 -8.46 -9.19 -2.33
C LEU A 176 -8.45 -8.58 -3.74
N VAL A 177 -9.62 -8.56 -4.38
CA VAL A 177 -9.83 -7.88 -5.67
C VAL A 177 -10.61 -6.60 -5.42
N SER A 178 -9.99 -5.47 -5.70
CA SER A 178 -10.57 -4.12 -5.57
C SER A 178 -10.87 -3.54 -6.94
N ARG A 179 -12.09 -3.00 -7.14
CA ARG A 179 -12.49 -2.34 -8.39
C ARG A 179 -13.14 -0.99 -8.11
N PRO A 180 -12.80 0.06 -8.89
CA PRO A 180 -13.43 1.37 -8.76
C PRO A 180 -14.90 1.31 -9.20
N ALA A 181 -15.69 2.31 -8.80
CA ALA A 181 -17.07 2.46 -9.27
C ALA A 181 -17.13 2.70 -10.80
N LYS A 182 -16.16 3.46 -11.29
CA LYS A 182 -16.00 3.79 -12.72
C LYS A 182 -14.52 3.74 -13.08
N VAL A 183 -14.21 3.08 -14.17
CA VAL A 183 -12.85 3.08 -14.74
C VAL A 183 -12.66 4.38 -15.52
N THR A 184 -11.64 5.16 -15.14
CA THR A 184 -11.25 6.38 -15.85
C THR A 184 -10.15 6.10 -16.86
N GLU A 185 -10.05 6.92 -17.89
CA GLU A 185 -8.95 6.85 -18.85
C GLU A 185 -7.62 7.09 -18.11
N GLY A 186 -6.64 6.23 -18.34
CA GLY A 186 -5.34 6.28 -17.66
C GLY A 186 -5.35 5.78 -16.21
N GLY A 187 -6.51 5.42 -15.65
CA GLY A 187 -6.63 4.85 -14.32
C GLY A 187 -6.55 3.32 -14.28
N TYR A 188 -6.79 2.75 -13.10
CA TYR A 188 -6.86 1.30 -12.93
C TYR A 188 -8.29 0.77 -13.12
N SER A 189 -8.43 -0.41 -13.74
CA SER A 189 -9.69 -1.16 -13.79
C SER A 189 -9.88 -2.06 -12.57
N LYS A 190 -8.79 -2.59 -12.01
CA LYS A 190 -8.77 -3.39 -10.79
C LYS A 190 -7.37 -3.46 -10.19
N VAL A 191 -7.32 -3.77 -8.91
CA VAL A 191 -6.11 -4.20 -8.20
C VAL A 191 -6.38 -5.53 -7.55
N VAL A 192 -5.45 -6.48 -7.70
CA VAL A 192 -5.48 -7.79 -7.03
C VAL A 192 -4.36 -7.82 -6.01
N SER A 193 -4.70 -7.89 -4.72
CA SER A 193 -3.76 -7.84 -3.61
C SER A 193 -3.73 -9.17 -2.86
N TRP A 194 -2.54 -9.71 -2.64
CA TRP A 194 -2.31 -10.82 -1.71
C TRP A 194 -2.03 -10.23 -0.35
N VAL A 195 -2.98 -10.39 0.56
CA VAL A 195 -2.95 -9.82 1.91
C VAL A 195 -2.62 -10.94 2.89
N ASP A 196 -1.48 -10.84 3.57
CA ASP A 196 -1.10 -11.76 4.63
C ASP A 196 -2.10 -11.66 5.79
N GLU A 197 -2.71 -12.79 6.19
CA GLU A 197 -3.78 -12.83 7.18
C GLU A 197 -3.29 -12.55 8.61
N ASP A 198 -2.00 -12.74 8.88
CA ASP A 198 -1.43 -12.47 10.20
C ASP A 198 -1.13 -10.98 10.41
N SER A 199 -0.49 -10.35 9.44
CA SER A 199 -0.08 -8.94 9.53
C SER A 199 -1.06 -7.97 8.87
N MET A 200 -1.98 -8.46 8.03
CA MET A 200 -2.82 -7.66 7.13
C MET A 200 -2.00 -6.81 6.14
N GLY A 201 -0.76 -7.20 5.90
CA GLY A 201 0.13 -6.53 4.94
C GLY A 201 -0.03 -7.08 3.53
N ILE A 202 0.16 -6.20 2.54
CA ILE A 202 0.16 -6.58 1.13
C ILE A 202 1.54 -7.17 0.78
N VAL A 203 1.60 -8.46 0.48
CA VAL A 203 2.84 -9.15 0.09
C VAL A 203 3.04 -9.20 -1.42
N ARG A 204 2.02 -8.84 -2.19
CA ARG A 204 2.02 -8.60 -3.62
C ARG A 204 0.76 -7.87 -4.02
N ALA A 205 0.86 -7.00 -5.02
CA ALA A 205 -0.31 -6.50 -5.74
C ALA A 205 -0.07 -6.50 -7.25
N GLU A 206 -1.11 -6.79 -8.01
CA GLU A 206 -1.16 -6.69 -9.46
C GLU A 206 -2.19 -5.63 -9.83
N LEU A 207 -1.75 -4.60 -10.54
CA LEU A 207 -2.54 -3.44 -10.89
C LEU A 207 -2.77 -3.46 -12.40
N PHE A 208 -4.04 -3.38 -12.80
CA PHE A 208 -4.47 -3.53 -14.18
C PHE A 208 -4.94 -2.18 -14.73
N ASP A 209 -4.52 -1.87 -15.96
CA ASP A 209 -4.92 -0.64 -16.66
C ASP A 209 -6.41 -0.58 -16.98
N ALA A 210 -6.85 0.55 -17.55
CA ALA A 210 -8.24 0.78 -17.91
C ALA A 210 -8.79 -0.25 -18.92
N GLN A 211 -7.94 -0.89 -19.70
CA GLN A 211 -8.28 -1.95 -20.65
C GLN A 211 -8.25 -3.36 -20.03
N GLY A 212 -7.96 -3.46 -18.72
CA GLY A 212 -7.88 -4.73 -18.00
C GLY A 212 -6.60 -5.51 -18.21
N LYS A 213 -5.56 -4.88 -18.80
CA LYS A 213 -4.25 -5.49 -19.01
C LYS A 213 -3.35 -5.21 -17.80
N LEU A 214 -2.51 -6.18 -17.43
CA LEU A 214 -1.54 -6.01 -16.35
C LEU A 214 -0.62 -4.83 -16.65
N LEU A 215 -0.62 -3.84 -15.75
CA LEU A 215 0.19 -2.62 -15.86
C LEU A 215 1.37 -2.65 -14.91
N LYS A 216 1.12 -2.93 -13.63
CA LYS A 216 2.15 -2.87 -12.60
C LYS A 216 2.08 -4.07 -11.65
N ILE A 217 3.22 -4.36 -11.06
CA ILE A 217 3.35 -5.36 -9.99
C ILE A 217 4.09 -4.70 -8.84
N PHE A 218 3.47 -4.75 -7.66
CA PHE A 218 4.06 -4.34 -6.39
C PHE A 218 4.54 -5.54 -5.59
N GLU A 219 5.73 -5.46 -5.01
CA GLU A 219 6.25 -6.44 -4.06
C GLU A 219 7.18 -5.82 -3.02
N PRO A 220 7.10 -6.23 -1.74
CA PRO A 220 8.20 -6.03 -0.79
C PRO A 220 9.43 -6.84 -1.23
N LYS A 221 10.62 -6.28 -1.06
CA LYS A 221 11.89 -6.91 -1.48
C LYS A 221 12.78 -7.29 -0.33
N ALA A 222 12.88 -6.44 0.69
CA ALA A 222 13.78 -6.67 1.80
C ALA A 222 13.18 -6.20 3.12
N PHE A 223 13.55 -6.92 4.18
CA PHE A 223 13.21 -6.59 5.56
C PHE A 223 14.50 -6.50 6.37
N LYS A 224 14.47 -5.72 7.44
CA LYS A 224 15.57 -5.59 8.39
C LYS A 224 15.03 -5.77 9.82
N LYS A 225 15.72 -6.55 10.63
CA LYS A 225 15.39 -6.70 12.05
C LYS A 225 16.08 -5.59 12.86
N ILE A 226 15.29 -4.81 13.63
CA ILE A 226 15.77 -3.75 14.52
C ILE A 226 15.07 -3.96 15.85
N ASP A 227 15.83 -3.99 16.93
CA ASP A 227 15.32 -4.19 18.30
C ASP A 227 14.36 -5.39 18.43
N GLY A 228 14.70 -6.49 17.73
CA GLY A 228 13.90 -7.71 17.74
C GLY A 228 12.70 -7.73 16.78
N GLN A 229 12.34 -6.60 16.16
CA GLN A 229 11.21 -6.47 15.25
C GLN A 229 11.64 -6.38 13.79
N TRP A 230 10.81 -6.92 12.89
CA TRP A 230 11.03 -6.87 11.46
C TRP A 230 10.40 -5.60 10.86
N HIS A 231 11.21 -4.84 10.13
CA HIS A 231 10.81 -3.63 9.41
C HIS A 231 10.99 -3.80 7.91
N LEU A 232 10.09 -3.22 7.13
CA LEU A 232 10.25 -3.15 5.70
C LEU A 232 11.43 -2.23 5.35
N LYS A 233 12.43 -2.79 4.66
CA LYS A 233 13.60 -2.06 4.21
C LYS A 233 13.49 -1.61 2.77
N GLU A 234 12.86 -2.40 1.91
CA GLU A 234 12.76 -2.12 0.49
C GLU A 234 11.45 -2.67 -0.08
N MET A 235 10.78 -1.88 -0.90
CA MET A 235 9.64 -2.28 -1.71
C MET A 235 9.81 -1.82 -3.15
N GLU A 236 9.24 -2.56 -4.10
CA GLU A 236 9.38 -2.30 -5.53
C GLU A 236 8.03 -2.25 -6.23
N MET A 237 7.88 -1.28 -7.13
CA MET A 237 6.85 -1.25 -8.15
C MET A 237 7.51 -1.43 -9.52
N ARG A 238 7.04 -2.42 -10.28
CA ARG A 238 7.50 -2.70 -11.64
C ARG A 238 6.36 -2.43 -12.61
N ASN A 239 6.62 -1.68 -13.66
CA ASN A 239 5.70 -1.55 -14.78
C ASN A 239 5.94 -2.72 -15.75
N ASP A 240 4.93 -3.58 -15.92
CA ASP A 240 5.03 -4.80 -16.73
C ASP A 240 4.97 -4.52 -18.23
N GLN A 241 4.39 -3.39 -18.63
CA GLN A 241 4.26 -2.99 -20.03
C GLN A 241 5.50 -2.28 -20.57
N THR A 242 6.15 -1.46 -19.76
CA THR A 242 7.36 -0.71 -20.16
C THR A 242 8.66 -1.37 -19.71
N GLY A 243 8.62 -2.21 -18.69
CA GLY A 243 9.79 -2.79 -18.05
C GLY A 243 10.52 -1.85 -17.10
N SER A 244 10.01 -0.64 -16.87
CA SER A 244 10.53 0.24 -15.83
C SER A 244 10.26 -0.32 -14.43
N ARG A 245 11.05 0.13 -13.45
CA ARG A 245 10.84 -0.22 -12.05
C ARG A 245 11.38 0.85 -11.12
N THR A 246 10.70 1.02 -10.00
CA THR A 246 11.15 1.89 -8.90
C THR A 246 11.18 1.10 -7.61
N ALA A 247 12.31 1.16 -6.90
CA ALA A 247 12.40 0.68 -5.53
C ALA A 247 12.38 1.88 -4.57
N ILE A 248 11.60 1.78 -3.49
CA ILE A 248 11.71 2.66 -2.33
C ILE A 248 12.56 1.93 -1.30
N VAL A 249 13.70 2.53 -0.94
CA VAL A 249 14.62 1.99 0.06
C VAL A 249 14.58 2.89 1.27
N PHE A 250 14.16 2.34 2.41
CA PHE A 250 14.03 3.08 3.67
C PHE A 250 15.34 3.06 4.46
N GLU A 251 15.74 4.21 4.98
CA GLU A 251 16.82 4.34 5.96
C GLU A 251 16.27 4.03 7.35
N LEU A 252 16.44 2.79 7.77
CA LEU A 252 15.96 2.33 9.08
C LEU A 252 17.02 2.63 10.14
N LYS A 253 16.71 3.55 11.05
CA LYS A 253 17.54 3.87 12.22
C LYS A 253 16.94 3.20 13.46
N PRO A 254 17.77 2.65 14.38
CA PRO A 254 17.30 2.24 15.69
C PRO A 254 16.65 3.43 16.41
N ALA A 255 15.62 3.18 17.22
CA ALA A 255 15.12 4.22 18.11
C ALA A 255 16.25 4.77 19.00
N PRO A 256 16.30 6.08 19.27
CA PRO A 256 17.25 6.62 20.23
C PRO A 256 17.05 5.88 21.56
N LYS A 257 18.11 5.34 22.12
CA LYS A 257 18.08 4.75 23.46
C LYS A 257 17.70 5.82 24.46
N PRO A 258 16.81 5.53 25.43
CA PRO A 258 16.41 6.46 26.46
C PRO A 258 17.59 6.87 27.33
#